data_af503e89568bfb79699928c534dc40a6
#
_entry.id   af503e89568bfb79699928c534dc40a6
#
_cell.length_a   1.000
_cell.length_b   1.000
_cell.length_c   1.000
_cell.angle_alpha   90.00
_cell.angle_beta   90.00
_cell.angle_gamma   90.00
#
_symmetry.space_group_name_H-M   'P 1'
#
loop_
_entity.id
_entity.type
_entity.pdbx_description
1 polymer ?
#
loop_
_entity_poly.entity_id
_entity_poly.type
_entity_poly.pdbx_seq_one_letter_code
_entity_poly.pdbx_strand_id
1 'polypeptide(L)'
;MFDLFSGDGWFALFGEHRLWIMFASAFLSATVLPGNSEIVFLTLVTPLLWTGSPYFSLDIQSLLWTAIAGNTLGSLTTYALGRWLPTFNPPPQNAKLSWVLAKTQGYGSVMLFFSWLPVVGDVFCAVAGWLRLNWVMCLIFMTLGKIVRYVFLLFLGV
;
A
#
# COMPACT_ATOMS: atom_id res chain seq x y z
N MET A 1 12.75 -13.46 33.41
CA MET A 1 12.16 -12.12 33.44
C MET A 1 12.68 -11.46 32.18
N PHE A 2 11.83 -11.36 31.16
CA PHE A 2 12.27 -10.80 29.87
C PHE A 2 12.49 -9.31 30.05
N ASP A 3 13.73 -8.84 29.91
CA ASP A 3 14.05 -7.43 29.90
C ASP A 3 13.53 -6.81 28.58
N LEU A 4 12.28 -6.41 28.64
CA LEU A 4 11.59 -5.71 27.53
C LEU A 4 12.26 -4.36 27.15
N PHE A 5 13.22 -3.90 27.93
CA PHE A 5 13.95 -2.66 27.74
C PHE A 5 15.41 -2.83 27.30
N SER A 6 15.89 -4.08 27.16
CA SER A 6 17.22 -4.34 26.55
C SER A 6 17.03 -4.38 25.02
N GLY A 7 17.96 -3.77 24.29
CA GLY A 7 17.94 -3.78 22.82
C GLY A 7 17.80 -5.17 22.24
N ASP A 8 18.33 -6.18 22.90
CA ASP A 8 18.27 -7.59 22.49
C ASP A 8 16.84 -8.19 22.55
N GLY A 9 16.01 -7.75 23.49
CA GLY A 9 14.61 -8.19 23.59
C GLY A 9 13.75 -7.69 22.43
N TRP A 10 13.97 -6.46 21.98
CA TRP A 10 13.30 -5.91 20.80
C TRP A 10 13.75 -6.60 19.51
N PHE A 11 15.05 -6.87 19.36
CA PHE A 11 15.57 -7.59 18.19
C PHE A 11 15.06 -9.03 18.13
N ALA A 12 14.85 -9.71 19.26
CA ALA A 12 14.28 -11.06 19.30
C ALA A 12 12.80 -11.07 18.90
N LEU A 13 11.98 -10.13 19.43
CA LEU A 13 10.57 -9.97 19.06
C LEU A 13 10.40 -9.62 17.58
N PHE A 14 11.24 -8.72 17.05
CA PHE A 14 11.24 -8.37 15.64
C PHE A 14 11.76 -9.51 14.76
N GLY A 15 12.63 -10.40 15.28
CA GLY A 15 13.18 -11.53 14.53
C GLY A 15 12.13 -12.58 14.18
N GLU A 16 11.31 -13.02 15.13
CA GLU A 16 10.29 -14.06 14.91
C GLU A 16 9.02 -13.55 14.23
N HIS A 17 8.64 -12.29 14.48
CA HIS A 17 7.35 -11.73 14.01
C HIS A 17 7.50 -10.61 12.99
N ARG A 18 8.70 -10.37 12.48
CA ARG A 18 9.01 -9.27 11.55
C ARG A 18 8.08 -9.20 10.34
N LEU A 19 7.71 -10.34 9.77
CA LEU A 19 6.83 -10.40 8.61
C LEU A 19 5.39 -10.02 8.99
N TRP A 20 4.91 -10.48 10.15
CA TRP A 20 3.56 -10.13 10.64
C TRP A 20 3.46 -8.64 10.99
N ILE A 21 4.48 -8.09 11.64
CA ILE A 21 4.55 -6.67 11.97
C ILE A 21 4.57 -5.84 10.69
N MET A 22 5.37 -6.26 9.69
CA MET A 22 5.43 -5.60 8.39
C MET A 22 4.07 -5.66 7.67
N PHE A 23 3.45 -6.84 7.62
CA PHE A 23 2.14 -7.02 6.99
C PHE A 23 1.07 -6.15 7.65
N ALA A 24 0.94 -6.23 8.98
CA ALA A 24 -0.05 -5.47 9.73
C ALA A 24 0.16 -3.96 9.58
N SER A 25 1.39 -3.49 9.69
CA SER A 25 1.73 -2.08 9.49
C SER A 25 1.39 -1.61 8.08
N ALA A 26 1.79 -2.39 7.06
CA ALA A 26 1.52 -2.07 5.66
C ALA A 26 0.01 -2.07 5.35
N PHE A 27 -0.73 -3.05 5.89
CA PHE A 27 -2.18 -3.15 5.72
C PHE A 27 -2.90 -1.95 6.37
N LEU A 28 -2.60 -1.66 7.64
CA LEU A 28 -3.22 -0.57 8.37
C LEU A 28 -2.92 0.79 7.74
N SER A 29 -1.68 0.99 7.27
CA SER A 29 -1.30 2.25 6.64
C SER A 29 -2.02 2.53 5.32
N ALA A 30 -2.53 1.51 4.67
CA ALA A 30 -3.25 1.63 3.40
C ALA A 30 -4.78 1.59 3.57
N THR A 31 -5.29 1.50 4.80
CA THR A 31 -6.74 1.54 5.05
C THR A 31 -7.23 2.93 5.42
N VAL A 32 -7.18 3.31 6.68
CA VAL A 32 -7.79 4.56 7.17
C VAL A 32 -6.79 5.40 7.97
N LEU A 33 -5.75 4.76 8.46
CA LEU A 33 -4.75 5.43 9.29
C LEU A 33 -3.58 5.90 8.41
N PRO A 34 -3.15 7.16 8.49
CA PRO A 34 -1.89 7.60 7.90
C PRO A 34 -0.77 6.83 8.61
N GLY A 35 -0.50 5.62 8.13
CA GLY A 35 0.44 4.72 8.75
C GLY A 35 1.86 4.97 8.27
N ASN A 36 2.81 4.76 9.16
CA ASN A 36 4.23 4.88 8.90
C ASN A 36 4.83 3.54 8.44
N SER A 37 4.16 2.82 7.53
CA SER A 37 4.68 1.54 7.00
C SER A 37 6.05 1.69 6.36
N GLU A 38 6.36 2.88 5.86
CA GLU A 38 7.68 3.23 5.33
C GLU A 38 8.75 3.20 6.42
N ILE A 39 8.45 3.79 7.57
CA ILE A 39 9.36 3.78 8.73
C ILE A 39 9.57 2.35 9.21
N VAL A 40 8.49 1.56 9.33
CA VAL A 40 8.59 0.16 9.76
C VAL A 40 9.41 -0.65 8.75
N PHE A 41 9.17 -0.46 7.44
CA PHE A 41 9.96 -1.13 6.40
C PHE A 41 11.45 -0.78 6.50
N LEU A 42 11.78 0.51 6.57
CA LEU A 42 13.16 0.97 6.69
C LEU A 42 13.81 0.46 7.99
N THR A 43 13.09 0.50 9.12
CA THR A 43 13.61 0.00 10.40
C THR A 43 13.94 -1.49 10.36
N LEU A 44 13.19 -2.29 9.61
CA LEU A 44 13.42 -3.73 9.47
C LEU A 44 14.49 -4.06 8.42
N VAL A 45 14.62 -3.26 7.37
CA VAL A 45 15.55 -3.52 6.26
C VAL A 45 16.95 -2.95 6.53
N THR A 46 17.06 -1.76 7.12
CA THR A 46 18.35 -1.08 7.35
C THR A 46 19.37 -1.93 8.11
N PRO A 47 19.01 -2.61 9.23
CA PRO A 47 19.96 -3.48 9.93
C PRO A 47 20.47 -4.64 9.06
N LEU A 48 19.61 -5.20 8.18
CA LEU A 48 20.01 -6.27 7.28
C LEU A 48 21.01 -5.79 6.22
N LEU A 49 20.83 -4.58 5.71
CA LEU A 49 21.78 -3.96 4.77
C LEU A 49 23.12 -3.63 5.44
N TRP A 50 23.12 -3.13 6.67
CA TRP A 50 24.32 -2.81 7.41
C TRP A 50 25.15 -4.04 7.81
N THR A 51 24.49 -5.19 7.99
CA THR A 51 25.18 -6.47 8.19
C THR A 51 25.79 -7.06 6.92
N GLY A 52 25.69 -6.35 5.79
CA GLY A 52 26.27 -6.78 4.51
C GLY A 52 25.39 -7.76 3.75
N SER A 53 24.12 -7.92 4.12
CA SER A 53 23.19 -8.76 3.37
C SER A 53 22.97 -8.17 1.98
N PRO A 54 23.09 -8.97 0.89
CA PRO A 54 22.84 -8.48 -0.45
C PRO A 54 21.37 -8.05 -0.60
N TYR A 55 21.10 -7.01 -1.41
CA TYR A 55 19.73 -6.49 -1.68
C TYR A 55 18.72 -7.58 -2.09
N PHE A 56 19.21 -8.65 -2.71
CA PHE A 56 18.39 -9.78 -3.14
C PHE A 56 18.41 -10.96 -2.16
N SER A 57 18.79 -10.75 -0.88
CA SER A 57 18.68 -11.79 0.14
C SER A 57 17.22 -12.18 0.34
N LEU A 58 16.98 -13.46 0.66
CA LEU A 58 15.62 -13.98 0.91
C LEU A 58 14.89 -13.22 2.01
N ASP A 59 15.62 -12.71 2.99
CA ASP A 59 15.06 -11.93 4.10
C ASP A 59 14.53 -10.59 3.65
N ILE A 60 15.29 -9.85 2.83
CA ILE A 60 14.87 -8.55 2.28
C ILE A 60 13.71 -8.75 1.29
N GLN A 61 13.78 -9.78 0.44
CA GLN A 61 12.69 -10.09 -0.49
C GLN A 61 11.40 -10.46 0.25
N SER A 62 11.48 -11.26 1.31
CA SER A 62 10.30 -11.63 2.09
C SER A 62 9.63 -10.42 2.75
N LEU A 63 10.41 -9.49 3.29
CA LEU A 63 9.91 -8.22 3.84
C LEU A 63 9.27 -7.35 2.75
N LEU A 64 9.93 -7.24 1.59
CA LEU A 64 9.44 -6.47 0.45
C LEU A 64 8.08 -6.98 -0.05
N TRP A 65 7.97 -8.29 -0.32
CA TRP A 65 6.73 -8.87 -0.81
C TRP A 65 5.61 -8.82 0.24
N THR A 66 5.94 -9.01 1.51
CA THR A 66 4.99 -8.89 2.62
C THR A 66 4.45 -7.46 2.75
N ALA A 67 5.33 -6.46 2.60
CA ALA A 67 4.94 -5.05 2.60
C ALA A 67 4.01 -4.72 1.42
N ILE A 68 4.37 -5.16 0.21
CA ILE A 68 3.56 -4.95 -1.00
C ILE A 68 2.19 -5.62 -0.85
N ALA A 69 2.15 -6.88 -0.40
CA ALA A 69 0.90 -7.62 -0.22
C ALA A 69 -0.01 -6.96 0.83
N GLY A 70 0.52 -6.64 2.01
CA GLY A 70 -0.25 -5.98 3.07
C GLY A 70 -0.80 -4.63 2.62
N ASN A 71 0.02 -3.79 2.01
CA ASN A 71 -0.39 -2.47 1.55
C ASN A 71 -1.39 -2.54 0.38
N THR A 72 -1.23 -3.50 -0.54
CA THR A 72 -2.18 -3.72 -1.65
C THR A 72 -3.54 -4.19 -1.12
N LEU A 73 -3.56 -5.13 -0.17
CA LEU A 73 -4.80 -5.59 0.47
C LEU A 73 -5.48 -4.47 1.24
N GLY A 74 -4.73 -3.62 1.95
CA GLY A 74 -5.27 -2.44 2.61
C GLY A 74 -5.93 -1.47 1.62
N SER A 75 -5.26 -1.17 0.51
CA SER A 75 -5.82 -0.32 -0.56
C SER A 75 -7.05 -0.96 -1.22
N LEU A 76 -7.08 -2.28 -1.37
CA LEU A 76 -8.26 -3.00 -1.88
C LEU A 76 -9.44 -2.91 -0.91
N THR A 77 -9.18 -2.94 0.40
CA THR A 77 -10.20 -2.71 1.43
C THR A 77 -10.76 -1.29 1.32
N THR A 78 -9.90 -0.30 1.14
CA THR A 78 -10.30 1.10 0.92
C THR A 78 -11.13 1.26 -0.36
N TYR A 79 -10.75 0.57 -1.45
CA TYR A 79 -11.54 0.49 -2.67
C TYR A 79 -12.93 -0.13 -2.41
N ALA A 80 -13.00 -1.24 -1.67
CA ALA A 80 -14.26 -1.91 -1.33
C ALA A 80 -15.17 -1.02 -0.50
N LEU A 81 -14.62 -0.29 0.48
CA LEU A 81 -15.36 0.71 1.26
C LEU A 81 -15.91 1.82 0.37
N GLY A 82 -15.10 2.34 -0.55
CA GLY A 82 -15.54 3.32 -1.55
C GLY A 82 -16.69 2.79 -2.41
N ARG A 83 -16.65 1.50 -2.78
CA ARG A 83 -17.68 0.85 -3.59
C ARG A 83 -19.02 0.68 -2.87
N TRP A 84 -19.02 0.66 -1.54
CA TRP A 84 -20.25 0.59 -0.72
C TRP A 84 -20.96 1.94 -0.60
N LEU A 85 -20.29 3.04 -0.90
CA LEU A 85 -20.93 4.34 -0.93
C LEU A 85 -21.98 4.42 -2.05
N PRO A 86 -23.07 5.19 -1.84
CA PRO A 86 -24.08 5.38 -2.88
C PRO A 86 -23.44 5.98 -4.14
N THR A 87 -23.76 5.40 -5.29
CA THR A 87 -23.26 5.87 -6.59
C THR A 87 -23.80 7.25 -6.91
N PHE A 88 -22.91 8.12 -7.36
CA PHE A 88 -23.32 9.40 -7.93
C PHE A 88 -23.92 9.14 -9.33
N ASN A 89 -25.25 9.21 -9.42
CA ASN A 89 -25.95 9.19 -10.69
C ASN A 89 -26.22 10.65 -11.09
N PRO A 90 -25.48 11.21 -12.05
CA PRO A 90 -25.76 12.56 -12.53
C PRO A 90 -27.14 12.61 -13.17
N PRO A 91 -27.88 13.73 -13.02
CA PRO A 91 -29.14 13.91 -13.69
C PRO A 91 -28.95 13.77 -15.22
N PRO A 92 -29.90 13.13 -15.94
CA PRO A 92 -29.75 12.76 -17.35
C PRO A 92 -29.54 13.96 -18.31
N GLN A 93 -29.71 15.18 -17.83
CA GLN A 93 -29.57 16.41 -18.61
C GLN A 93 -28.12 16.91 -18.77
N ASN A 94 -27.15 16.37 -18.05
CA ASN A 94 -25.76 16.79 -18.12
C ASN A 94 -24.89 15.81 -18.96
N ALA A 95 -25.02 15.91 -20.29
CA ALA A 95 -24.26 15.09 -21.24
C ALA A 95 -22.72 15.22 -21.04
N LYS A 96 -22.22 16.41 -20.64
CA LYS A 96 -20.79 16.60 -20.34
C LYS A 96 -20.35 15.80 -19.12
N LEU A 97 -21.16 15.77 -18.06
CA LEU A 97 -20.83 15.06 -16.82
C LEU A 97 -20.89 13.54 -17.03
N SER A 98 -21.87 13.03 -17.75
CA SER A 98 -21.97 11.61 -18.11
C SER A 98 -20.80 11.17 -18.99
N TRP A 99 -20.36 12.00 -19.94
CA TRP A 99 -19.17 11.72 -20.75
C TRP A 99 -17.88 11.69 -19.92
N VAL A 100 -17.71 12.65 -19.00
CA VAL A 100 -16.54 12.67 -18.07
C VAL A 100 -16.52 11.42 -17.21
N LEU A 101 -17.65 11.02 -16.64
CA LEU A 101 -17.76 9.81 -15.83
C LEU A 101 -17.46 8.54 -16.63
N ALA A 102 -18.01 8.42 -17.84
CA ALA A 102 -17.73 7.30 -18.71
C ALA A 102 -16.25 7.21 -19.11
N LYS A 103 -15.61 8.36 -19.38
CA LYS A 103 -14.19 8.42 -19.70
C LYS A 103 -13.32 8.11 -18.47
N THR A 104 -13.70 8.58 -17.30
CA THR A 104 -13.03 8.27 -16.03
C THR A 104 -13.17 6.78 -15.69
N GLN A 105 -14.31 6.16 -15.98
CA GLN A 105 -14.49 4.72 -15.80
C GLN A 105 -13.57 3.89 -16.72
N GLY A 106 -13.27 4.38 -17.92
CA GLY A 106 -12.36 3.69 -18.86
C GLY A 106 -10.90 3.82 -18.51
N TYR A 107 -10.47 5.01 -18.12
CA TYR A 107 -9.03 5.34 -17.91
C TYR A 107 -8.67 5.62 -16.46
N GLY A 108 -9.63 5.74 -15.57
CA GLY A 108 -9.41 6.11 -14.18
C GLY A 108 -8.55 5.11 -13.40
N SER A 109 -8.55 3.84 -13.82
CA SER A 109 -7.70 2.81 -13.21
C SER A 109 -6.20 3.12 -13.37
N VAL A 110 -5.80 3.78 -14.45
CA VAL A 110 -4.40 4.18 -14.69
C VAL A 110 -3.94 5.20 -13.65
N MET A 111 -4.84 6.06 -13.15
CA MET A 111 -4.53 7.02 -12.09
C MET A 111 -4.11 6.33 -10.78
N LEU A 112 -4.51 5.07 -10.58
CA LEU A 112 -4.10 4.28 -9.43
C LEU A 112 -2.62 3.86 -9.46
N PHE A 113 -1.94 4.02 -10.59
CA PHE A 113 -0.48 3.93 -10.60
C PHE A 113 0.15 4.97 -9.66
N PHE A 114 -0.46 6.15 -9.51
CA PHE A 114 -0.05 7.16 -8.54
C PHE A 114 -0.43 6.80 -7.08
N SER A 115 -0.97 5.61 -6.83
CA SER A 115 -1.21 5.11 -5.47
C SER A 115 0.07 4.86 -4.66
N TRP A 116 1.24 5.05 -5.28
CA TRP A 116 2.52 5.09 -4.57
C TRP A 116 2.71 6.35 -3.71
N LEU A 117 1.98 7.44 -4.01
CA LEU A 117 2.02 8.66 -3.22
C LEU A 117 1.35 8.43 -1.86
N PRO A 118 2.00 8.80 -0.74
CA PRO A 118 1.41 8.68 0.58
C PRO A 118 0.16 9.54 0.68
N VAL A 119 -0.88 9.06 1.38
CA VAL A 119 -2.18 9.70 1.62
C VAL A 119 -3.01 9.88 0.34
N VAL A 120 -2.47 10.52 -0.69
CA VAL A 120 -3.19 10.80 -1.96
C VAL A 120 -3.56 9.50 -2.67
N GLY A 121 -2.69 8.49 -2.59
CA GLY A 121 -2.91 7.17 -3.20
C GLY A 121 -4.13 6.46 -2.64
N ASP A 122 -4.35 6.53 -1.33
CA ASP A 122 -5.47 5.85 -0.67
C ASP A 122 -6.80 6.56 -0.98
N VAL A 123 -6.78 7.89 -1.11
CA VAL A 123 -7.95 8.65 -1.59
C VAL A 123 -8.32 8.23 -3.00
N PHE A 124 -7.35 8.03 -3.89
CA PHE A 124 -7.61 7.52 -5.24
C PHE A 124 -8.22 6.13 -5.23
N CYS A 125 -7.80 5.25 -4.30
CA CYS A 125 -8.39 3.92 -4.14
C CYS A 125 -9.85 4.01 -3.71
N ALA A 126 -10.20 4.87 -2.75
CA ALA A 126 -11.57 5.10 -2.32
C ALA A 126 -12.45 5.66 -3.46
N VAL A 127 -11.94 6.66 -4.20
CA VAL A 127 -12.64 7.26 -5.36
C VAL A 127 -12.84 6.24 -6.48
N ALA A 128 -11.83 5.41 -6.77
CA ALA A 128 -11.94 4.35 -7.77
C ALA A 128 -13.02 3.33 -7.40
N GLY A 129 -13.13 2.99 -6.11
CA GLY A 129 -14.20 2.15 -5.58
C GLY A 129 -15.57 2.80 -5.75
N TRP A 130 -15.70 4.07 -5.37
CA TRP A 130 -16.94 4.85 -5.48
C TRP A 130 -17.41 4.99 -6.92
N LEU A 131 -16.49 5.21 -7.86
CA LEU A 131 -16.77 5.24 -9.30
C LEU A 131 -16.98 3.85 -9.90
N ARG A 132 -16.89 2.78 -9.10
CA ARG A 132 -17.05 1.38 -9.52
C ARG A 132 -16.17 0.99 -10.69
N LEU A 133 -14.92 1.46 -10.72
CA LEU A 133 -13.96 1.08 -11.74
C LEU A 133 -13.73 -0.44 -11.74
N ASN A 134 -13.18 -0.97 -12.82
CA ASN A 134 -12.87 -2.40 -12.91
C ASN A 134 -11.86 -2.78 -11.82
N TRP A 135 -12.27 -3.66 -10.90
CA TRP A 135 -11.48 -4.04 -9.73
C TRP A 135 -10.16 -4.75 -10.09
N VAL A 136 -10.14 -5.52 -11.19
CA VAL A 136 -8.94 -6.22 -11.64
C VAL A 136 -7.88 -5.21 -12.12
N MET A 137 -8.28 -4.24 -12.95
CA MET A 137 -7.39 -3.17 -13.41
C MET A 137 -6.93 -2.32 -12.24
N CYS A 138 -7.83 -1.99 -11.30
CA CYS A 138 -7.46 -1.26 -10.08
C CYS A 138 -6.41 -2.03 -9.28
N LEU A 139 -6.60 -3.33 -9.07
CA LEU A 139 -5.66 -4.19 -8.35
C LEU A 139 -4.27 -4.19 -9.01
N ILE A 140 -4.21 -4.33 -10.35
CA ILE A 140 -2.95 -4.33 -11.09
C ILE A 140 -2.20 -3.00 -10.89
N PHE A 141 -2.88 -1.87 -11.14
CA PHE A 141 -2.23 -0.56 -11.04
C PHE A 141 -1.86 -0.18 -9.60
N MET A 142 -2.68 -0.54 -8.60
CA MET A 142 -2.34 -0.40 -7.19
C MET A 142 -1.09 -1.20 -6.84
N THR A 143 -1.02 -2.48 -7.24
CA THR A 143 0.13 -3.34 -6.97
C THR A 143 1.40 -2.79 -7.61
N LEU A 144 1.33 -2.37 -8.88
CA LEU A 144 2.46 -1.75 -9.57
C LEU A 144 2.95 -0.48 -8.85
N GLY A 145 2.03 0.39 -8.43
CA GLY A 145 2.38 1.59 -7.67
C GLY A 145 3.08 1.24 -6.35
N LYS A 146 2.60 0.22 -5.62
CA LYS A 146 3.24 -0.23 -4.36
C LYS A 146 4.61 -0.86 -4.60
N ILE A 147 4.78 -1.63 -5.68
CA ILE A 147 6.10 -2.17 -6.06
C ILE A 147 7.10 -1.03 -6.26
N VAL A 148 6.74 -0.04 -7.08
CA VAL A 148 7.61 1.14 -7.31
C VAL A 148 7.97 1.82 -6.01
N ARG A 149 6.99 2.04 -5.11
CA ARG A 149 7.20 2.69 -3.81
C ARG A 149 8.21 1.93 -2.95
N TYR A 150 7.99 0.65 -2.69
CA TYR A 150 8.86 -0.13 -1.79
C TYR A 150 10.23 -0.41 -2.39
N VAL A 151 10.33 -0.59 -3.70
CA VAL A 151 11.62 -0.69 -4.40
C VAL A 151 12.39 0.64 -4.28
N PHE A 152 11.72 1.78 -4.47
CA PHE A 152 12.33 3.09 -4.29
C PHE A 152 12.83 3.29 -2.84
N LEU A 153 12.04 2.89 -1.83
CA LEU A 153 12.42 2.97 -0.42
C LEU A 153 13.61 2.06 -0.11
N LEU A 154 13.68 0.88 -0.72
CA LEU A 154 14.81 -0.04 -0.56
C LEU A 154 16.12 0.59 -1.03
N PHE A 155 16.10 1.34 -2.13
CA PHE A 155 17.27 2.05 -2.63
C PHE A 155 17.60 3.34 -1.89
N LEU A 156 16.60 3.97 -1.24
CA LEU A 156 16.80 5.17 -0.41
C LEU A 156 17.32 4.84 1.00
N GLY A 157 17.07 3.63 1.49
CA GLY A 157 17.46 3.18 2.83
C GLY A 157 18.94 2.84 2.98
N VAL A 158 19.76 3.21 2.00
CA VAL A 158 21.22 2.93 1.96
C VAL A 158 22.02 4.11 2.50
#